data_1c3d5ef91fa63586fc3dc74faf7e8c60
#
_entry.id   1c3d5ef91fa63586fc3dc74faf7e8c60
#
_cell.length_a   1.000
_cell.length_b   1.000
_cell.length_c   1.000
_cell.angle_alpha   90.00
_cell.angle_beta   90.00
_cell.angle_gamma   90.00
#
_symmetry.space_group_name_H-M   'P 1'
#
loop_
_entity.id
_entity.type
_entity.pdbx_description
1 polymer ?
#
loop_
_entity_poly.entity_id
_entity_poly.type
_entity_poly.pdbx_seq_one_letter_code
_entity_poly.pdbx_strand_id
1 'polypeptide(L)' 'MNDSPMPPDPFSGVQDDWSQMAAGLHGFFAAHVAAGFSENNAMHLTTQYLNTLLSLMLANAAAQQQAAPGD' A
#
# COMPACT_ATOMS: atom_id res chain seq x y z
N MET A 1 -25.05 0.19 27.02
CA MET A 1 -23.75 -0.03 26.61
C MET A 1 -23.57 -1.38 26.02
N ASN A 2 -22.98 -1.40 24.94
CA ASN A 2 -22.83 -2.63 24.22
C ASN A 2 -21.54 -3.29 24.62
N ASP A 3 -21.67 -4.39 25.29
CA ASP A 3 -20.52 -5.14 25.73
C ASP A 3 -20.24 -6.34 24.92
N SER A 4 -21.07 -6.60 23.94
CA SER A 4 -20.82 -7.73 23.08
C SER A 4 -19.54 -7.51 22.29
N PRO A 5 -18.63 -8.45 22.30
CA PRO A 5 -17.47 -8.32 21.46
C PRO A 5 -17.91 -8.39 20.02
N MET A 6 -17.62 -7.35 19.30
CA MET A 6 -17.91 -7.38 17.90
C MET A 6 -16.95 -8.32 17.20
N PRO A 7 -17.45 -9.07 16.23
CA PRO A 7 -16.52 -9.87 15.43
C PRO A 7 -15.52 -8.95 14.74
N PRO A 8 -14.31 -9.41 14.50
CA PRO A 8 -13.33 -8.57 13.84
C PRO A 8 -13.86 -8.13 12.49
N ASP A 9 -13.69 -6.86 12.23
CA ASP A 9 -14.06 -6.28 10.96
C ASP A 9 -13.19 -6.93 9.89
N PRO A 10 -13.79 -7.55 8.86
CA PRO A 10 -12.98 -8.17 7.81
C PRO A 10 -12.11 -7.17 7.07
N PHE A 11 -12.42 -5.88 7.19
CA PHE A 11 -11.64 -4.86 6.51
C PHE A 11 -10.64 -4.16 7.41
N SER A 12 -10.55 -4.52 8.68
CA SER A 12 -9.65 -3.80 9.58
C SER A 12 -8.19 -4.00 9.17
N GLY A 13 -7.82 -5.21 8.77
CA GLY A 13 -6.47 -5.45 8.29
C GLY A 13 -6.16 -4.68 7.03
N VAL A 14 -7.15 -4.57 6.13
CA VAL A 14 -6.99 -3.83 4.90
C VAL A 14 -6.77 -2.35 5.21
N GLN A 15 -7.53 -1.80 6.16
CA GLN A 15 -7.36 -0.41 6.54
C GLN A 15 -5.98 -0.16 7.12
N ASP A 16 -5.49 -1.07 7.94
CA ASP A 16 -4.16 -0.93 8.50
C ASP A 16 -3.10 -0.97 7.41
N ASP A 17 -3.26 -1.87 6.45
CA ASP A 17 -2.33 -1.97 5.34
C ASP A 17 -2.33 -0.69 4.51
N TRP A 18 -3.52 -0.16 4.23
CA TRP A 18 -3.62 1.08 3.48
C TRP A 18 -3.04 2.25 4.24
N SER A 19 -3.23 2.29 5.56
CA SER A 19 -2.66 3.35 6.39
C SER A 19 -1.15 3.31 6.35
N GLN A 20 -0.57 2.12 6.44
CA GLN A 20 0.88 1.98 6.38
C GLN A 20 1.41 2.35 5.01
N MET A 21 0.70 1.95 3.97
CA MET A 21 1.09 2.31 2.61
C MET A 21 1.06 3.83 2.43
N ALA A 22 -0.01 4.47 2.92
CA ALA A 22 -0.14 5.92 2.81
C ALA A 22 0.98 6.63 3.56
N ALA A 23 1.32 6.14 4.74
CA ALA A 23 2.42 6.72 5.52
C ALA A 23 3.74 6.56 4.78
N GLY A 24 3.96 5.42 4.16
CA GLY A 24 5.16 5.19 3.37
C GLY A 24 5.24 6.11 2.16
N LEU A 25 4.12 6.30 1.48
CA LEU A 25 4.08 7.19 0.33
C LEU A 25 4.32 8.64 0.75
N HIS A 26 3.73 9.04 1.86
CA HIS A 26 3.95 10.39 2.37
C HIS A 26 5.42 10.59 2.74
N GLY A 27 6.02 9.61 3.40
CA GLY A 27 7.44 9.69 3.74
C GLY A 27 8.32 9.76 2.51
N PHE A 28 8.00 8.99 1.49
CA PHE A 28 8.72 9.02 0.22
C PHE A 28 8.63 10.41 -0.40
N PHE A 29 7.42 10.95 -0.47
CA PHE A 29 7.18 12.27 -1.02
C PHE A 29 7.95 13.34 -0.22
N ALA A 30 7.80 13.31 1.09
CA ALA A 30 8.44 14.30 1.96
C ALA A 30 9.96 14.24 1.86
N ALA A 31 10.52 13.04 1.78
CA ALA A 31 11.96 12.88 1.64
C ALA A 31 12.46 13.49 0.35
N HIS A 32 11.70 13.34 -0.72
CA HIS A 32 12.10 13.90 -2.01
C HIS A 32 12.03 15.42 -2.00
N VAL A 33 10.99 15.97 -1.39
CA VAL A 33 10.90 17.42 -1.25
C VAL A 33 12.06 17.93 -0.39
N ALA A 34 12.38 17.24 0.68
CA ALA A 34 13.48 17.62 1.55
C ALA A 34 14.81 17.54 0.82
N ALA A 35 14.94 16.64 -0.14
CA ALA A 35 16.18 16.50 -0.92
C ALA A 35 16.30 17.53 -2.02
N GLY A 36 15.29 18.37 -2.21
CA GLY A 36 15.38 19.46 -3.19
C GLY A 36 14.52 19.28 -4.42
N PHE A 37 13.76 18.22 -4.52
CA PHE A 37 12.83 18.07 -5.64
C PHE A 37 11.65 19.01 -5.47
N SER A 38 11.11 19.51 -6.57
CA SER A 38 9.89 20.28 -6.50
C SER A 38 8.75 19.37 -6.06
N GLU A 39 7.68 19.97 -5.57
CA GLU A 39 6.52 19.19 -5.16
C GLU A 39 5.93 18.43 -6.35
N ASN A 40 5.91 19.04 -7.52
CA ASN A 40 5.42 18.34 -8.71
C ASN A 40 6.27 17.15 -9.06
N ASN A 41 7.58 17.29 -9.01
CA ASN A 41 8.47 16.18 -9.31
C ASN A 41 8.39 15.11 -8.24
N ALA A 42 8.31 15.52 -6.97
CA ALA A 42 8.17 14.56 -5.88
C ALA A 42 6.86 13.78 -6.01
N MET A 43 5.78 14.45 -6.39
CA MET A 43 4.51 13.78 -6.59
C MET A 43 4.56 12.80 -7.75
N HIS A 44 5.23 13.20 -8.82
CA HIS A 44 5.38 12.31 -9.98
C HIS A 44 6.17 11.05 -9.59
N LEU A 45 7.25 11.23 -8.86
CA LEU A 45 8.06 10.09 -8.40
C LEU A 45 7.27 9.21 -7.45
N THR A 46 6.48 9.82 -6.57
CA THR A 46 5.64 9.07 -5.64
C THR A 46 4.61 8.25 -6.40
N THR A 47 4.01 8.82 -7.44
CA THR A 47 3.06 8.13 -8.26
C THR A 47 3.71 6.94 -8.97
N GLN A 48 4.91 7.11 -9.49
CA GLN A 48 5.63 6.02 -10.13
C GLN A 48 5.96 4.92 -9.13
N TYR A 49 6.33 5.29 -7.93
CA TYR A 49 6.61 4.34 -6.88
C TYR A 49 5.36 3.53 -6.54
N LEU A 50 4.23 4.21 -6.41
CA LEU A 50 2.96 3.54 -6.14
C LEU A 50 2.60 2.58 -7.26
N ASN A 51 2.74 3.00 -8.50
CA ASN A 51 2.44 2.15 -9.64
C ASN A 51 3.32 0.90 -9.63
N THR A 52 4.60 1.06 -9.31
CA THR A 52 5.51 -0.06 -9.24
C THR A 52 5.11 -1.02 -8.13
N LEU A 53 4.74 -0.49 -6.97
CA LEU A 53 4.29 -1.33 -5.88
C LEU A 53 3.04 -2.12 -6.25
N LEU A 54 2.08 -1.45 -6.88
CA LEU A 54 0.85 -2.12 -7.28
C LEU A 54 1.13 -3.20 -8.31
N SER A 55 2.03 -2.95 -9.24
CA SER A 55 2.39 -3.94 -10.24
C SER A 55 3.04 -5.16 -9.59
N LEU A 56 3.93 -4.93 -8.62
CA LEU A 56 4.56 -6.03 -7.91
C LEU A 56 3.55 -6.83 -7.11
N MET A 57 2.59 -6.15 -6.49
CA MET A 57 1.57 -6.83 -5.72
C MET A 57 0.68 -7.68 -6.62
N LEU A 58 0.32 -7.16 -7.78
CA LEU A 58 -0.48 -7.92 -8.73
C LEU A 58 0.28 -9.11 -9.28
N ALA A 59 1.54 -8.93 -9.60
CA ALA A 59 2.36 -10.02 -10.11
C ALA A 59 2.52 -11.11 -9.05
N ASN A 60 2.70 -10.72 -7.80
CA ASN A 60 2.83 -11.68 -6.72
C ASN A 60 1.53 -12.44 -6.50
N ALA A 61 0.40 -11.76 -6.57
CA ALA A 61 -0.89 -12.40 -6.42
C ALA A 61 -1.14 -13.39 -7.55
N ALA A 62 -0.79 -13.01 -8.78
CA ALA A 62 -0.94 -13.90 -9.92
C ALA A 62 -0.05 -15.13 -9.78
N ALA A 63 1.17 -14.93 -9.32
CA ALA A 63 2.08 -16.05 -9.13
C ALA A 63 1.56 -17.01 -8.07
N GLN A 64 0.97 -16.47 -7.01
CA GLN A 64 0.42 -17.32 -5.97
C GLN A 64 -0.76 -18.12 -6.47
N GLN A 65 -1.59 -17.53 -7.32
CA GLN A 65 -2.71 -18.26 -7.90
C GLN A 65 -2.21 -19.38 -8.82
N GLN A 66 -1.18 -19.09 -9.57
CA GLN A 66 -0.63 -20.11 -10.47
C GLN A 66 0.08 -21.21 -9.69
N ALA A 67 0.66 -20.85 -8.58
CA ALA A 67 1.35 -21.82 -7.75
C ALA A 67 0.38 -22.64 -6.90
N ALA A 68 -0.88 -22.29 -6.87
CA ALA A 68 -1.84 -23.04 -6.10
C ALA A 68 -1.84 -24.48 -6.56
N PRO A 69 -1.86 -25.40 -5.65
CA PRO A 69 -1.83 -26.80 -5.99
C PRO A 69 -3.11 -27.16 -6.64
N GLY A 70 -3.11 -27.18 -7.80
CA GLY A 70 -4.30 -27.50 -8.45
C GLY A 70 -4.64 -28.87 -8.34
N ASP A 71 -4.03 -29.56 -7.99
CA ASP A 71 -4.35 -30.75 -7.91
C ASP A 71 -4.53 -31.39 -7.25
#